data_5c62a6a81ea708c1c6e532dc85400a67
#
_entry.id   5c62a6a81ea708c1c6e532dc85400a67
#
_cell.length_a   1.000
_cell.length_b   1.000
_cell.length_c   1.000
_cell.angle_alpha   90.00
_cell.angle_beta   90.00
_cell.angle_gamma   90.00
#
_symmetry.space_group_name_H-M   'P 1'
#
loop_
_entity.id
_entity.type
_entity.pdbx_description
1 polymer ?
#
loop_
_entity_poly.entity_id
_entity_poly.type
_entity_poly.pdbx_seq_one_letter_code
_entity_poly.pdbx_strand_id
1 'polypeptide(L)'
;MNVILAHDSEDKSPVIFETTPTYANLFGTIQRAYDARGGWTSDFMDLRAGSLLRADGGFLIMYSLEALSEVGVWRALKRTLNHNRLEIQPLEMFYPFGGSAQKPEAIDINVKVILIGDRSLYELLYEYEEDFRKIFKVRVEFDEEMAMSD
;
A
#
# COMPACT_ATOMS: atom_id res chain seq x y z
N MET A 1 0.37 23.94 -1.85
CA MET A 1 -0.40 22.71 -1.61
C MET A 1 -0.45 21.93 -2.91
N ASN A 2 0.32 20.86 -3.00
CA ASN A 2 0.32 20.02 -4.19
C ASN A 2 -0.80 19.00 -4.06
N VAL A 3 -1.79 19.07 -4.97
CA VAL A 3 -2.85 18.06 -5.04
C VAL A 3 -2.25 16.82 -5.71
N ILE A 4 -2.02 15.76 -4.93
CA ILE A 4 -1.40 14.52 -5.39
C ILE A 4 -2.40 13.64 -6.14
N LEU A 5 -3.67 13.75 -5.80
CA LEU A 5 -4.80 13.07 -6.46
C LEU A 5 -6.02 13.97 -6.40
N ALA A 6 -6.53 14.36 -7.56
CA ALA A 6 -7.90 14.83 -7.68
C ALA A 6 -8.79 13.59 -7.88
N HIS A 7 -9.56 13.22 -6.87
CA HIS A 7 -10.69 12.33 -7.10
C HIS A 7 -11.76 13.12 -7.85
N ASP A 8 -12.04 12.72 -9.06
CA ASP A 8 -13.23 13.20 -9.75
C ASP A 8 -14.45 12.90 -8.87
N SER A 9 -15.27 13.91 -8.67
CA SER A 9 -16.40 13.95 -7.73
C SER A 9 -17.58 13.09 -8.19
N GLU A 10 -17.35 11.81 -8.47
CA GLU A 10 -18.41 10.83 -8.45
C GLU A 10 -18.36 10.09 -7.11
N ASP A 11 -19.48 10.05 -6.40
CA ASP A 11 -19.75 9.49 -5.06
C ASP A 11 -19.39 7.99 -4.87
N LYS A 12 -18.40 7.48 -5.58
CA LYS A 12 -17.99 6.08 -5.49
C LYS A 12 -16.63 5.96 -4.80
N SER A 13 -16.62 5.24 -3.68
CA SER A 13 -15.37 4.84 -3.03
C SER A 13 -14.46 4.08 -4.02
N PRO A 14 -13.16 4.43 -4.12
CA PRO A 14 -12.27 3.74 -5.01
C PRO A 14 -12.10 2.27 -4.60
N VAL A 15 -12.02 1.38 -5.58
CA VAL A 15 -11.71 -0.03 -5.37
C VAL A 15 -10.50 -0.36 -6.25
N ILE A 16 -9.39 -0.63 -5.62
CA ILE A 16 -8.13 -0.93 -6.27
C ILE A 16 -7.77 -2.39 -6.04
N PHE A 17 -7.53 -3.13 -7.11
CA PHE A 17 -7.00 -4.48 -7.05
C PHE A 17 -5.52 -4.47 -7.42
N GLU A 18 -4.65 -4.75 -6.44
CA GLU A 18 -3.21 -4.78 -6.64
C GLU A 18 -2.74 -6.23 -6.83
N THR A 19 -2.30 -6.53 -8.04
CA THR A 19 -1.85 -7.87 -8.42
C THR A 19 -0.37 -8.12 -8.14
N THR A 20 0.43 -7.06 -8.04
CA THR A 20 1.86 -7.13 -7.81
C THR A 20 2.25 -6.19 -6.66
N PRO A 21 2.00 -6.61 -5.41
CA PRO A 21 2.13 -5.75 -4.24
C PRO A 21 3.58 -5.58 -3.80
N THR A 22 4.43 -5.09 -4.69
CA THR A 22 5.79 -4.66 -4.35
C THR A 22 5.75 -3.43 -3.44
N TYR A 23 6.85 -3.13 -2.76
CA TYR A 23 6.92 -1.95 -1.91
C TYR A 23 6.59 -0.67 -2.69
N ALA A 24 7.19 -0.49 -3.85
CA ALA A 24 6.97 0.68 -4.71
C ALA A 24 5.50 0.77 -5.19
N ASN A 25 4.90 -0.35 -5.58
CA ASN A 25 3.52 -0.38 -6.06
C ASN A 25 2.51 -0.07 -4.97
N LEU A 26 2.74 -0.53 -3.74
CA LEU A 26 1.83 -0.31 -2.63
C LEU A 26 1.98 1.07 -2.00
N PHE A 27 3.22 1.44 -1.65
CA PHE A 27 3.50 2.65 -0.88
C PHE A 27 3.80 3.87 -1.73
N GLY A 28 4.09 3.67 -3.02
CA GLY A 28 4.50 4.73 -3.92
C GLY A 28 5.98 5.04 -3.83
N THR A 29 6.42 5.92 -4.71
CA THR A 29 7.81 6.36 -4.80
C THR A 29 7.90 7.85 -5.03
N ILE A 30 8.98 8.45 -4.56
CA ILE A 30 9.34 9.83 -4.85
C ILE A 30 10.65 9.79 -5.63
N GLN A 31 10.66 10.40 -6.80
CA GLN A 31 11.85 10.58 -7.60
C GLN A 31 12.23 12.07 -7.62
N ARG A 32 13.51 12.37 -7.53
CA ARG A 32 13.99 13.72 -7.79
C ARG A 32 14.17 13.90 -9.29
N ALA A 33 13.62 14.96 -9.84
CA ALA A 33 13.92 15.33 -11.22
C ALA A 33 15.35 15.83 -11.33
N TYR A 34 16.11 15.27 -12.27
CA TYR A 34 17.43 15.75 -12.64
C TYR A 34 17.28 16.86 -13.68
N ASP A 35 17.74 18.06 -13.37
CA ASP A 35 17.82 19.11 -14.37
C ASP A 35 19.02 18.87 -15.30
N ALA A 36 18.76 18.84 -16.61
CA ALA A 36 19.76 18.69 -17.67
C ALA A 36 20.87 19.75 -17.63
N ARG A 37 20.74 20.78 -16.80
CA ARG A 37 21.73 21.85 -16.58
C ARG A 37 22.72 21.58 -15.45
N GLY A 38 22.72 20.34 -14.91
CA GLY A 38 23.78 19.88 -14.01
C GLY A 38 23.55 20.10 -12.51
N GLY A 39 22.31 20.34 -12.08
CA GLY A 39 21.97 20.48 -10.68
C GLY A 39 20.79 19.61 -10.24
N TRP A 40 20.85 19.07 -9.03
CA TRP A 40 19.67 18.51 -8.37
C TRP A 40 18.78 19.68 -7.94
N THR A 41 17.68 19.92 -8.65
CA THR A 41 16.70 20.90 -8.19
C THR A 41 15.75 20.22 -7.20
N SER A 42 15.71 20.78 -5.99
CA SER A 42 14.80 20.34 -4.92
C SER A 42 13.32 20.66 -5.22
N ASP A 43 13.03 21.35 -6.31
CA ASP A 43 11.71 21.94 -6.56
C ASP A 43 10.76 21.03 -7.35
N PHE A 44 11.24 19.94 -7.93
CA PHE A 44 10.40 19.00 -8.66
C PHE A 44 10.58 17.58 -8.11
N MET A 45 9.69 17.21 -7.20
CA MET A 45 9.54 15.83 -6.76
C MET A 45 8.46 15.17 -7.61
N ASP A 46 8.85 14.18 -8.41
CA ASP A 46 7.89 13.31 -9.09
C ASP A 46 7.40 12.24 -8.11
N LEU A 47 6.21 12.47 -7.58
CA LEU A 47 5.55 11.55 -6.67
C LEU A 47 4.70 10.58 -7.48
N ARG A 48 5.05 9.31 -7.43
CA ARG A 48 4.18 8.23 -7.93
C ARG A 48 3.35 7.68 -6.80
N ALA A 49 2.05 7.90 -6.86
CA ALA A 49 1.11 7.34 -5.90
C ALA A 49 1.07 5.82 -6.00
N GLY A 50 1.22 5.14 -4.85
CA GLY A 50 1.01 3.70 -4.74
C GLY A 50 -0.46 3.33 -4.61
N SER A 51 -0.73 2.03 -4.57
CA SER A 51 -2.10 1.50 -4.48
C SER A 51 -2.80 1.90 -3.19
N LEU A 52 -2.09 2.04 -2.08
CA LEU A 52 -2.65 2.50 -0.80
C LEU A 52 -3.21 3.92 -0.92
N LEU A 53 -2.47 4.83 -1.53
CA LEU A 53 -2.94 6.21 -1.70
C LEU A 53 -4.07 6.29 -2.74
N ARG A 54 -4.00 5.52 -3.82
CA ARG A 54 -5.08 5.46 -4.82
C ARG A 54 -6.38 4.87 -4.27
N ALA A 55 -6.28 4.00 -3.27
CA ALA A 55 -7.42 3.39 -2.60
C ALA A 55 -7.95 4.21 -1.41
N ASP A 56 -7.38 5.37 -1.14
CA ASP A 56 -7.80 6.22 -0.02
C ASP A 56 -9.28 6.57 -0.10
N GLY A 57 -9.98 6.41 1.01
CA GLY A 57 -11.43 6.53 1.08
C GLY A 57 -12.21 5.30 0.58
N GLY A 58 -11.54 4.22 0.20
CA GLY A 58 -12.17 3.02 -0.35
C GLY A 58 -11.47 1.72 0.04
N PHE A 59 -11.27 0.84 -0.94
CA PHE A 59 -10.83 -0.53 -0.74
C PHE A 59 -9.59 -0.84 -1.56
N LEU A 60 -8.63 -1.52 -0.93
CA LEU A 60 -7.49 -2.13 -1.57
C LEU A 60 -7.59 -3.65 -1.43
N ILE A 61 -7.59 -4.34 -2.56
CA ILE A 61 -7.69 -5.80 -2.63
C ILE A 61 -6.35 -6.35 -3.14
N MET A 62 -5.82 -7.37 -2.47
CA MET A 62 -4.59 -8.04 -2.91
C MET A 62 -4.53 -9.48 -2.43
N TYR A 63 -3.68 -10.28 -3.06
CA TYR A 63 -3.38 -11.63 -2.58
C TYR A 63 -2.43 -11.57 -1.39
N SER A 64 -2.80 -12.26 -0.31
CA SER A 64 -2.02 -12.25 0.94
C SER A 64 -0.64 -12.87 0.78
N LEU A 65 -0.53 -13.96 0.03
CA LEU A 65 0.74 -14.63 -0.21
C LEU A 65 1.74 -13.72 -0.95
N GLU A 66 1.27 -13.01 -1.96
CA GLU A 66 2.09 -12.06 -2.72
C GLU A 66 2.60 -10.93 -1.82
N ALA A 67 1.74 -10.34 -1.00
CA ALA A 67 2.11 -9.28 -0.08
C ALA A 67 3.10 -9.76 1.01
N LEU A 68 2.98 -11.00 1.47
CA LEU A 68 3.88 -11.59 2.46
C LEU A 68 5.24 -11.99 1.88
N SER A 69 5.28 -12.33 0.59
CA SER A 69 6.50 -12.75 -0.09
C SER A 69 7.45 -11.59 -0.37
N GLU A 70 6.94 -10.37 -0.44
CA GLU A 70 7.72 -9.18 -0.69
C GLU A 70 8.42 -8.67 0.56
N VAL A 71 9.73 -8.44 0.46
CA VAL A 71 10.55 -7.99 1.60
C VAL A 71 10.10 -6.64 2.11
N GLY A 72 9.80 -6.56 3.41
CA GLY A 72 9.44 -5.33 4.09
C GLY A 72 8.00 -4.87 3.89
N VAL A 73 7.27 -5.40 2.91
CA VAL A 73 5.89 -5.01 2.59
C VAL A 73 4.96 -5.29 3.76
N TRP A 74 4.99 -6.50 4.29
CA TRP A 74 4.09 -6.90 5.38
C TRP A 74 4.26 -6.03 6.64
N ARG A 75 5.50 -5.77 7.03
CA ARG A 75 5.81 -4.90 8.17
C ARG A 75 5.34 -3.47 7.95
N ALA A 76 5.59 -2.92 6.77
CA ALA A 76 5.17 -1.56 6.43
C ALA A 76 3.65 -1.46 6.33
N LEU A 77 2.98 -2.47 5.77
CA LEU A 77 1.52 -2.52 5.67
C LEU A 77 0.87 -2.52 7.06
N LYS A 78 1.32 -3.38 7.98
CA LYS A 78 0.83 -3.41 9.36
C LYS A 78 0.99 -2.04 10.04
N ARG A 79 2.15 -1.42 9.91
CA ARG A 79 2.41 -0.10 10.49
C ARG A 79 1.49 0.97 9.91
N THR A 80 1.33 0.99 8.60
CA THR A 80 0.46 1.94 7.89
C THR A 80 -1.00 1.79 8.34
N LEU A 81 -1.50 0.56 8.42
CA LEU A 81 -2.89 0.31 8.82
C LEU A 81 -3.15 0.56 10.31
N ASN A 82 -2.17 0.28 11.17
CA ASN A 82 -2.30 0.56 12.60
C ASN A 82 -2.38 2.06 12.91
N HIS A 83 -1.67 2.87 12.14
CA HIS A 83 -1.59 4.31 12.38
C HIS A 83 -2.43 5.14 11.42
N ASN A 84 -3.02 4.54 10.38
CA ASN A 84 -3.73 5.22 9.29
C ASN A 84 -2.87 6.31 8.64
N ARG A 85 -1.57 6.08 8.54
CA ARG A 85 -0.60 7.02 7.98
C ARG A 85 0.34 6.32 7.02
N LEU A 86 0.43 6.89 5.83
CA LEU A 86 1.30 6.42 4.76
C LEU A 86 2.59 7.23 4.74
N GLU A 87 3.71 6.53 4.86
CA GLU A 87 5.04 7.11 4.66
C GLU A 87 5.55 6.70 3.27
N ILE A 88 5.73 7.68 2.39
CA ILE A 88 6.32 7.44 1.08
C ILE A 88 7.82 7.64 1.20
N GLN A 89 8.58 6.61 0.86
CA GLN A 89 10.03 6.67 0.95
C GLN A 89 10.64 7.15 -0.38
N PRO A 90 11.65 8.02 -0.33
CA PRO A 90 12.41 8.37 -1.52
C PRO A 90 13.09 7.13 -2.11
N LEU A 91 13.08 7.02 -3.43
CA LEU A 91 13.72 5.90 -4.14
C LEU A 91 15.21 5.77 -3.80
N GLU A 92 15.86 6.87 -3.46
CA GLU A 92 17.27 6.96 -3.08
C GLU A 92 17.61 6.21 -1.79
N MET A 93 16.63 5.95 -0.91
CA MET A 93 16.85 5.12 0.29
C MET A 93 17.14 3.64 -0.05
N PHE A 94 16.83 3.22 -1.24
CA PHE A 94 17.14 1.87 -1.72
C PHE A 94 18.54 1.77 -2.35
N TYR A 95 19.25 2.89 -2.53
CA TYR A 95 20.59 2.94 -3.08
C TYR A 95 21.61 3.40 -2.02
N PRO A 96 22.70 2.65 -1.78
CA PRO A 96 23.66 2.90 -0.70
C PRO A 96 24.48 4.21 -0.84
N PHE A 97 24.35 4.93 -1.94
CA PHE A 97 25.08 6.17 -2.23
C PHE A 97 24.18 7.43 -2.30
N GLY A 98 22.93 7.32 -1.91
CA GLY A 98 21.99 8.45 -1.87
C GLY A 98 22.29 9.38 -0.69
N GLY A 99 22.55 10.65 -0.96
CA GLY A 99 22.69 11.67 0.08
C GLY A 99 21.41 11.81 0.94
N SER A 100 21.48 12.52 2.05
CA SER A 100 20.37 12.71 2.99
C SER A 100 19.16 13.36 2.31
N ALA A 101 18.25 12.53 1.79
CA ALA A 101 16.96 12.99 1.29
C ALA A 101 16.07 13.37 2.48
N GLN A 102 15.46 14.54 2.43
CA GLN A 102 14.45 14.90 3.41
C GLN A 102 13.31 13.90 3.30
N LYS A 103 12.96 13.26 4.42
CA LYS A 103 11.83 12.33 4.49
C LYS A 103 10.54 13.16 4.36
N PRO A 104 9.70 12.86 3.37
CA PRO A 104 8.43 13.57 3.23
C PRO A 104 7.52 13.32 4.43
N GLU A 105 6.64 14.27 4.71
CA GLU A 105 5.62 14.09 5.74
C GLU A 105 4.72 12.90 5.43
N ALA A 106 4.34 12.18 6.48
CA ALA A 106 3.40 11.09 6.36
C ALA A 106 2.00 11.63 6.00
N ILE A 107 1.31 10.92 5.12
CA ILE A 107 -0.02 11.26 4.61
C ILE A 107 -1.07 10.47 5.41
N ASP A 108 -2.08 11.13 5.93
CA ASP A 108 -3.22 10.45 6.54
C ASP A 108 -4.04 9.75 5.48
N ILE A 109 -4.33 8.47 5.68
CA ILE A 109 -5.12 7.65 4.77
C ILE A 109 -6.23 6.90 5.53
N ASN A 110 -7.32 6.64 4.83
CA ASN A 110 -8.41 5.82 5.33
C ASN A 110 -8.76 4.76 4.28
N VAL A 111 -8.05 3.65 4.32
CA VAL A 111 -8.20 2.55 3.37
C VAL A 111 -8.60 1.27 4.09
N LYS A 112 -9.53 0.52 3.49
CA LYS A 112 -9.89 -0.83 3.93
C LYS A 112 -9.16 -1.84 3.05
N VAL A 113 -8.34 -2.68 3.67
CA VAL A 113 -7.58 -3.69 2.97
C VAL A 113 -8.29 -5.03 3.05
N ILE A 114 -8.45 -5.66 1.89
CA ILE A 114 -9.01 -7.01 1.74
C ILE A 114 -7.90 -7.92 1.25
N LEU A 115 -7.57 -8.91 2.07
CA LEU A 115 -6.60 -9.94 1.73
C LEU A 115 -7.31 -11.19 1.23
N ILE A 116 -6.93 -11.65 0.05
CA ILE A 116 -7.40 -12.92 -0.54
C ILE A 116 -6.31 -13.96 -0.31
N GLY A 117 -6.67 -15.08 0.31
CA GLY A 117 -5.73 -16.16 0.59
C GLY A 117 -6.43 -17.45 0.96
N ASP A 118 -5.66 -18.50 1.14
CA ASP A 118 -6.19 -19.78 1.59
C ASP A 118 -6.37 -19.82 3.12
N ARG A 119 -7.10 -20.83 3.55
CA ARG A 119 -7.43 -21.06 4.96
C ARG A 119 -6.18 -21.30 5.81
N SER A 120 -5.23 -22.07 5.29
CA SER A 120 -4.02 -22.44 6.02
C SER A 120 -3.16 -21.21 6.33
N LEU A 121 -3.03 -20.31 5.35
CA LEU A 121 -2.31 -19.05 5.53
C LEU A 121 -3.00 -18.14 6.55
N TYR A 122 -4.33 -18.07 6.50
CA TYR A 122 -5.09 -17.33 7.50
C TYR A 122 -4.84 -17.86 8.93
N GLU A 123 -4.94 -19.17 9.13
CA GLU A 123 -4.74 -19.80 10.43
C GLU A 123 -3.32 -19.54 10.96
N LEU A 124 -2.31 -19.62 10.10
CA LEU A 124 -0.93 -19.32 10.44
C LEU A 124 -0.75 -17.86 10.86
N LEU A 125 -1.28 -16.91 10.11
CA LEU A 125 -1.24 -15.49 10.46
C LEU A 125 -2.01 -15.20 11.75
N TYR A 126 -3.14 -15.83 11.93
CA TYR A 126 -3.96 -15.66 13.13
C TYR A 126 -3.26 -16.16 14.39
N GLU A 127 -2.49 -17.25 14.30
CA GLU A 127 -1.77 -17.83 15.44
C GLU A 127 -0.45 -17.11 15.75
N TYR A 128 0.33 -16.79 14.74
CA TYR A 128 1.70 -16.30 14.92
C TYR A 128 1.87 -14.79 14.80
N GLU A 129 0.91 -14.08 14.21
CA GLU A 129 0.96 -12.62 14.00
C GLU A 129 -0.02 -11.89 14.93
N GLU A 130 0.48 -11.37 16.04
CA GLU A 130 -0.38 -10.69 17.02
C GLU A 130 -1.16 -9.50 16.44
N ASP A 131 -0.50 -8.69 15.61
CA ASP A 131 -1.11 -7.51 14.99
C ASP A 131 -2.17 -7.87 13.93
N PHE A 132 -2.07 -9.06 13.34
CA PHE A 132 -3.03 -9.50 12.32
C PHE A 132 -4.46 -9.48 12.82
N ARG A 133 -4.71 -10.01 14.03
CA ARG A 133 -6.04 -10.04 14.65
C ARG A 133 -6.60 -8.66 14.97
N LYS A 134 -5.70 -7.69 15.25
CA LYS A 134 -6.10 -6.31 15.55
C LYS A 134 -6.50 -5.55 14.29
N ILE A 135 -5.83 -5.83 13.18
CA ILE A 135 -6.03 -5.15 11.90
C ILE A 135 -7.15 -5.80 11.10
N PHE A 136 -7.08 -7.14 10.93
CA PHE A 136 -8.01 -7.91 10.11
C PHE A 136 -9.06 -8.62 10.98
N LYS A 137 -10.13 -7.91 11.31
CA LYS A 137 -11.16 -8.36 12.26
C LYS A 137 -12.28 -9.17 11.62
N VAL A 138 -12.42 -9.10 10.31
CA VAL A 138 -13.50 -9.75 9.56
C VAL A 138 -12.89 -10.83 8.69
N ARG A 139 -13.43 -12.05 8.81
CA ARG A 139 -13.11 -13.18 7.95
C ARG A 139 -14.36 -13.58 7.17
N VAL A 140 -14.19 -13.82 5.89
CA VAL A 140 -15.23 -14.37 5.01
C VAL A 140 -14.65 -15.61 4.35
N GLU A 141 -15.41 -16.72 4.41
CA GLU A 141 -15.08 -17.96 3.73
C GLU A 141 -16.07 -18.19 2.59
N PHE A 142 -15.55 -18.65 1.46
CA PHE A 142 -16.37 -19.14 0.36
C PHE A 142 -16.39 -20.66 0.42
N ASP A 143 -17.58 -21.26 0.32
CA ASP A 143 -17.71 -22.71 0.20
C ASP A 143 -17.16 -23.17 -1.14
N GLU A 144 -16.48 -24.32 -1.11
CA GLU A 144 -15.94 -24.94 -2.34
C GLU A 144 -17.05 -25.49 -3.25
N GLU A 145 -18.24 -25.72 -2.70
CA GLU A 145 -19.40 -26.21 -3.45
C GLU A 145 -20.53 -25.17 -3.47
N MET A 146 -20.84 -24.65 -4.63
CA MET A 146 -22.06 -23.89 -4.84
C MET A 146 -23.17 -24.86 -5.27
N ALA A 147 -24.22 -24.97 -4.44
CA ALA A 147 -25.44 -25.65 -4.88
C ALA A 147 -26.02 -24.90 -6.08
N MET A 148 -26.11 -25.55 -7.23
CA MET A 148 -26.86 -25.02 -8.36
C MET A 148 -28.35 -25.03 -7.96
N SER A 149 -28.91 -23.87 -7.70
CA SER A 149 -30.36 -23.70 -7.60
C SER A 149 -30.91 -23.59 -9.01
N ASP A 150 -31.81 -24.50 -9.35
CA ASP A 150 -32.62 -24.45 -10.58
C ASP A 150 -33.49 -23.19 -10.63
#